data_29c511dbaf4fbac2e99d88ee3ecb549f
#
_entry.id   29c511dbaf4fbac2e99d88ee3ecb549f
#
_cell.length_a   1.000
_cell.length_b   1.000
_cell.length_c   1.000
_cell.angle_alpha   90.00
_cell.angle_beta   90.00
_cell.angle_gamma   90.00
#
_symmetry.space_group_name_H-M   'P 1'
#
loop_
_entity.id
_entity.type
_entity.pdbx_description
1 polymer ?
#
loop_
_entity_poly.entity_id
_entity_poly.type
_entity_poly.pdbx_seq_one_letter_code
_entity_poly.pdbx_strand_id
1 'polypeptide(L)'
;MNICIIGGRLQGTEACYLAKACGMKSILIDIDPEVPAGGLADRFAAGDLVKEDPAVIEAFRSADIILPANENDELLAKICELAERYGKPLAFDPEAYEITKSKIKSDRLFIENGIPCPKYYPDGRLPYVMKPSDGSGSTGVKKISTEEELSEALKNKAEGDIIQEYLEGPSYSIEVIGIPGNYRTYTITEVHVDKGYDCYMITSPVELPE
;
A
#
# COMPACT_ATOMS: atom_id res chain seq x y z
N MET A 1 -10.70 -15.78 -17.91
CA MET A 1 -10.70 -14.39 -17.41
C MET A 1 -9.30 -13.84 -17.53
N ASN A 2 -9.16 -12.65 -18.12
CA ASN A 2 -7.90 -11.95 -18.29
C ASN A 2 -7.80 -10.82 -17.28
N ILE A 3 -6.76 -10.83 -16.45
CA ILE A 3 -6.48 -9.75 -15.50
C ILE A 3 -5.33 -8.89 -16.03
N CYS A 4 -5.54 -7.58 -16.10
CA CYS A 4 -4.49 -6.63 -16.42
C CYS A 4 -3.84 -6.13 -15.13
N ILE A 5 -2.57 -6.41 -14.97
CA ILE A 5 -1.74 -6.01 -13.83
C ILE A 5 -0.86 -4.85 -14.27
N ILE A 6 -0.90 -3.73 -13.54
CA ILE A 6 -0.18 -2.50 -13.90
C ILE A 6 0.88 -2.19 -12.86
N GLY A 7 2.13 -2.39 -13.24
CA GLY A 7 3.31 -2.40 -12.39
C GLY A 7 3.91 -3.80 -12.25
N GLY A 8 5.17 -3.97 -12.63
CA GLY A 8 5.82 -5.28 -12.77
C GLY A 8 6.92 -5.57 -11.74
N ARG A 9 7.01 -4.79 -10.64
CA ARG A 9 7.97 -5.03 -9.55
C ARG A 9 7.42 -6.06 -8.55
N LEU A 10 7.70 -5.94 -7.25
CA LEU A 10 7.35 -6.95 -6.25
C LEU A 10 5.86 -7.30 -6.27
N GLN A 11 4.98 -6.32 -6.10
CA GLN A 11 3.54 -6.52 -6.09
C GLN A 11 3.01 -7.12 -7.39
N GLY A 12 3.52 -6.65 -8.54
CA GLY A 12 3.15 -7.21 -9.85
C GLY A 12 3.66 -8.64 -10.05
N THR A 13 4.81 -8.98 -9.51
CA THR A 13 5.35 -10.34 -9.52
C THR A 13 4.44 -11.30 -8.76
N GLU A 14 4.03 -10.92 -7.54
CA GLU A 14 3.07 -11.67 -6.73
C GLU A 14 1.71 -11.78 -7.43
N ALA A 15 1.20 -10.68 -7.97
CA ALA A 15 -0.08 -10.66 -8.68
C ALA A 15 -0.08 -11.57 -9.92
N CYS A 16 0.98 -11.58 -10.72
CA CYS A 16 1.13 -12.50 -11.87
C CYS A 16 1.18 -13.96 -11.42
N TYR A 17 1.93 -14.26 -10.36
CA TYR A 17 2.00 -15.60 -9.80
C TYR A 17 0.65 -16.09 -9.30
N LEU A 18 -0.06 -15.27 -8.52
CA LEU A 18 -1.38 -15.60 -7.97
C LEU A 18 -2.45 -15.70 -9.06
N ALA A 19 -2.45 -14.83 -10.05
CA ALA A 19 -3.34 -14.92 -11.20
C ALA A 19 -3.21 -16.29 -11.89
N LYS A 20 -1.97 -16.72 -12.13
CA LYS A 20 -1.68 -18.03 -12.72
C LYS A 20 -2.14 -19.18 -11.83
N ALA A 21 -1.90 -19.10 -10.52
CA ALA A 21 -2.36 -20.10 -9.56
C ALA A 21 -3.89 -20.22 -9.52
N CYS A 22 -4.61 -19.13 -9.77
CA CYS A 22 -6.07 -19.07 -9.87
C CYS A 22 -6.60 -19.42 -11.28
N GLY A 23 -5.76 -19.83 -12.22
CA GLY A 23 -6.17 -20.16 -13.57
C GLY A 23 -6.61 -18.95 -14.43
N MET A 24 -6.24 -17.74 -14.03
CA MET A 24 -6.41 -16.52 -14.81
C MET A 24 -5.26 -16.31 -15.78
N LYS A 25 -5.52 -15.59 -16.88
CA LYS A 25 -4.50 -15.12 -17.81
C LYS A 25 -4.07 -13.72 -17.40
N SER A 26 -2.77 -13.55 -17.18
CA SER A 26 -2.20 -12.26 -16.79
C SER A 26 -1.70 -11.45 -17.99
N ILE A 27 -2.11 -10.18 -18.03
CA ILE A 27 -1.60 -9.18 -18.97
C ILE A 27 -0.87 -8.15 -18.10
N LEU A 28 0.44 -8.07 -18.25
CA LEU A 28 1.27 -7.10 -17.52
C LEU A 28 1.46 -5.84 -18.36
N ILE A 29 1.35 -4.67 -17.72
CA ILE A 29 1.75 -3.37 -18.28
C ILE A 29 2.79 -2.75 -17.37
N ASP A 30 3.91 -2.34 -17.93
CA ASP A 30 4.92 -1.54 -17.24
C ASP A 30 5.70 -0.69 -18.25
N ILE A 31 6.21 0.46 -17.81
CA ILE A 31 7.07 1.32 -18.63
C ILE A 31 8.46 0.73 -18.80
N ASP A 32 8.95 -0.01 -17.80
CA ASP A 32 10.25 -0.66 -17.80
C ASP A 32 10.13 -2.04 -18.47
N PRO A 33 10.80 -2.29 -19.62
CA PRO A 33 10.72 -3.56 -20.33
C PRO A 33 11.41 -4.72 -19.60
N GLU A 34 12.21 -4.44 -18.57
CA GLU A 34 13.01 -5.44 -17.83
C GLU A 34 12.47 -5.75 -16.44
N VAL A 35 11.20 -5.39 -16.15
CA VAL A 35 10.60 -5.68 -14.83
C VAL A 35 10.54 -7.18 -14.53
N PRO A 36 10.74 -7.59 -13.27
CA PRO A 36 10.77 -9.01 -12.88
C PRO A 36 9.52 -9.79 -13.28
N ALA A 37 8.33 -9.18 -13.19
CA ALA A 37 7.08 -9.83 -13.56
C ALA A 37 6.93 -10.11 -15.06
N GLY A 38 7.74 -9.48 -15.92
CA GLY A 38 7.64 -9.63 -17.37
C GLY A 38 7.76 -11.09 -17.86
N GLY A 39 8.61 -11.88 -17.21
CA GLY A 39 8.78 -13.31 -17.50
C GLY A 39 7.71 -14.24 -16.92
N LEU A 40 6.83 -13.74 -16.05
CA LEU A 40 5.76 -14.50 -15.41
C LEU A 40 4.40 -14.29 -16.08
N ALA A 41 4.18 -13.12 -16.68
CA ALA A 41 2.93 -12.77 -17.33
C ALA A 41 2.69 -13.60 -18.61
N ASP A 42 1.42 -13.93 -18.90
CA ASP A 42 1.05 -14.58 -20.17
C ASP A 42 1.21 -13.62 -21.37
N ARG A 43 1.02 -12.31 -21.15
CA ARG A 43 1.28 -11.24 -22.12
C ARG A 43 1.91 -10.06 -21.39
N PHE A 44 2.95 -9.49 -21.97
CA PHE A 44 3.57 -8.26 -21.45
C PHE A 44 3.50 -7.15 -22.52
N ALA A 45 3.04 -5.99 -22.13
CA ALA A 45 3.03 -4.78 -22.94
C ALA A 45 3.91 -3.73 -22.25
N ALA A 46 5.13 -3.54 -22.75
CA ALA A 46 6.02 -2.48 -22.28
C ALA A 46 5.62 -1.14 -22.92
N GLY A 47 5.44 -0.10 -22.11
CA GLY A 47 5.09 1.24 -22.59
C GLY A 47 4.47 2.11 -21.51
N ASP A 48 4.28 3.37 -21.84
CA ASP A 48 3.80 4.41 -20.93
C ASP A 48 2.26 4.51 -20.99
N LEU A 49 1.60 4.03 -19.94
CA LEU A 49 0.15 4.10 -19.84
C LEU A 49 -0.36 5.54 -19.65
N VAL A 50 0.43 6.41 -19.01
CA VAL A 50 0.05 7.81 -18.81
C VAL A 50 0.00 8.53 -20.15
N LYS A 51 0.92 8.21 -21.06
CA LYS A 51 0.94 8.73 -22.45
C LYS A 51 0.00 8.00 -23.41
N GLU A 52 -0.70 6.99 -22.92
CA GLU A 52 -1.62 6.18 -23.72
C GLU A 52 -0.94 5.53 -24.94
N ASP A 53 0.25 4.96 -24.75
CA ASP A 53 0.92 4.24 -25.83
C ASP A 53 -0.01 3.17 -26.42
N PRO A 54 -0.14 3.06 -27.77
CA PRO A 54 -1.16 2.24 -28.40
C PRO A 54 -1.14 0.77 -27.97
N ALA A 55 0.06 0.19 -27.76
CA ALA A 55 0.21 -1.21 -27.37
C ALA A 55 -0.31 -1.47 -25.95
N VAL A 56 -0.07 -0.53 -25.01
CA VAL A 56 -0.55 -0.67 -23.63
C VAL A 56 -2.05 -0.40 -23.52
N ILE A 57 -2.59 0.51 -24.30
CA ILE A 57 -4.04 0.74 -24.38
C ILE A 57 -4.77 -0.48 -24.96
N GLU A 58 -4.22 -1.11 -25.98
CA GLU A 58 -4.78 -2.37 -26.50
C GLU A 58 -4.77 -3.48 -25.44
N ALA A 59 -3.64 -3.62 -24.73
CA ALA A 59 -3.49 -4.57 -23.64
C ALA A 59 -4.52 -4.29 -22.50
N PHE A 60 -4.64 -3.04 -22.07
CA PHE A 60 -5.61 -2.61 -21.05
C PHE A 60 -7.05 -2.94 -21.45
N ARG A 61 -7.43 -2.61 -22.67
CA ARG A 61 -8.79 -2.87 -23.20
C ARG A 61 -9.12 -4.34 -23.34
N SER A 62 -8.14 -5.21 -23.59
CA SER A 62 -8.33 -6.65 -23.77
C SER A 62 -8.58 -7.40 -22.47
N ALA A 63 -8.39 -6.76 -21.31
CA ALA A 63 -8.61 -7.37 -20.00
C ALA A 63 -10.08 -7.36 -19.58
N ASP A 64 -10.43 -8.30 -18.71
CA ASP A 64 -11.74 -8.40 -18.06
C ASP A 64 -11.79 -7.60 -16.75
N ILE A 65 -10.62 -7.44 -16.07
CA ILE A 65 -10.47 -6.70 -14.82
C ILE A 65 -9.08 -6.04 -14.78
N ILE A 66 -8.99 -4.88 -14.15
CA ILE A 66 -7.76 -4.11 -13.98
C ILE A 66 -7.32 -4.18 -12.52
N LEU A 67 -6.03 -4.48 -12.28
CA LEU A 67 -5.40 -4.52 -10.96
C LEU A 67 -4.15 -3.61 -10.95
N PRO A 68 -4.19 -2.46 -10.30
CA PRO A 68 -2.99 -1.68 -10.03
C PRO A 68 -2.05 -2.45 -9.06
N ALA A 69 -0.77 -2.49 -9.40
CA ALA A 69 0.29 -3.08 -8.58
C ALA A 69 1.43 -2.05 -8.38
N ASN A 70 1.06 -0.83 -8.04
CA ASN A 70 1.94 0.31 -7.83
C ASN A 70 1.30 1.35 -6.91
N GLU A 71 2.11 2.30 -6.42
CA GLU A 71 1.70 3.41 -5.54
C GLU A 71 2.00 4.78 -6.17
N ASN A 72 2.05 4.86 -7.50
CA ASN A 72 2.27 6.13 -8.21
C ASN A 72 0.94 6.84 -8.43
N ASP A 73 0.74 8.00 -7.78
CA ASP A 73 -0.52 8.75 -7.80
C ASP A 73 -0.96 9.16 -9.21
N GLU A 74 -0.03 9.59 -10.08
CA GLU A 74 -0.35 9.98 -11.46
C GLU A 74 -0.82 8.77 -12.28
N LEU A 75 -0.12 7.64 -12.13
CA LEU A 75 -0.48 6.41 -12.82
C LEU A 75 -1.81 5.84 -12.28
N LEU A 76 -2.03 5.88 -10.96
CA LEU A 76 -3.29 5.43 -10.35
C LEU A 76 -4.48 6.28 -10.83
N ALA A 77 -4.33 7.60 -10.89
CA ALA A 77 -5.36 8.48 -11.43
C ALA A 77 -5.66 8.16 -12.89
N LYS A 78 -4.62 7.90 -13.70
CA LYS A 78 -4.77 7.52 -15.11
C LYS A 78 -5.45 6.16 -15.28
N ILE A 79 -5.13 5.19 -14.41
CA ILE A 79 -5.80 3.88 -14.41
C ILE A 79 -7.30 4.04 -14.12
N CYS A 80 -7.68 4.84 -13.12
CA CYS A 80 -9.09 5.13 -12.81
C CYS A 80 -9.81 5.76 -14.00
N GLU A 81 -9.22 6.78 -14.63
CA GLU A 81 -9.74 7.44 -15.81
C GLU A 81 -9.97 6.45 -16.97
N LEU A 82 -8.99 5.60 -17.26
CA LEU A 82 -9.08 4.63 -18.35
C LEU A 82 -10.07 3.49 -18.03
N ALA A 83 -10.14 3.05 -16.77
CA ALA A 83 -11.10 2.05 -16.35
C ALA A 83 -12.54 2.54 -16.54
N GLU A 84 -12.84 3.77 -16.16
CA GLU A 84 -14.12 4.42 -16.40
C GLU A 84 -14.39 4.58 -17.93
N ARG A 85 -13.43 5.16 -18.66
CA ARG A 85 -13.52 5.40 -20.11
C ARG A 85 -13.85 4.14 -20.91
N TYR A 86 -13.28 3.00 -20.52
CA TYR A 86 -13.46 1.72 -21.22
C TYR A 86 -14.43 0.76 -20.53
N GLY A 87 -15.08 1.19 -19.45
CA GLY A 87 -16.04 0.36 -18.69
C GLY A 87 -15.41 -0.89 -18.11
N LYS A 88 -14.17 -0.80 -17.60
CA LYS A 88 -13.45 -1.94 -17.02
C LYS A 88 -13.65 -2.02 -15.53
N PRO A 89 -13.99 -3.19 -14.97
CA PRO A 89 -13.92 -3.42 -13.53
C PRO A 89 -12.51 -3.12 -13.02
N LEU A 90 -12.43 -2.38 -11.92
CA LEU A 90 -11.18 -1.97 -11.30
C LEU A 90 -11.06 -2.57 -9.90
N ALA A 91 -10.01 -3.35 -9.66
CA ALA A 91 -9.70 -3.91 -8.34
C ALA A 91 -8.90 -2.90 -7.51
N PHE A 92 -9.46 -1.73 -7.29
CA PHE A 92 -8.87 -0.64 -6.54
C PHE A 92 -9.96 0.33 -6.09
N ASP A 93 -9.86 0.81 -4.86
CA ASP A 93 -10.73 1.83 -4.29
C ASP A 93 -9.95 3.14 -4.12
N PRO A 94 -10.14 4.14 -5.00
CA PRO A 94 -9.40 5.38 -4.94
C PRO A 94 -9.74 6.23 -3.70
N GLU A 95 -10.96 6.15 -3.16
CA GLU A 95 -11.35 6.89 -1.96
C GLU A 95 -10.67 6.28 -0.72
N ALA A 96 -10.67 4.96 -0.60
CA ALA A 96 -9.95 4.28 0.47
C ALA A 96 -8.43 4.54 0.37
N TYR A 97 -7.85 4.53 -0.83
CA TYR A 97 -6.44 4.82 -1.04
C TYR A 97 -6.08 6.26 -0.59
N GLU A 98 -6.90 7.25 -0.93
CA GLU A 98 -6.67 8.64 -0.51
C GLU A 98 -6.68 8.82 1.02
N ILE A 99 -7.34 7.95 1.76
CA ILE A 99 -7.30 7.93 3.22
C ILE A 99 -6.07 7.17 3.71
N THR A 100 -5.86 5.96 3.21
CA THR A 100 -4.87 5.02 3.76
C THR A 100 -3.43 5.40 3.41
N LYS A 101 -3.18 6.13 2.33
CA LYS A 101 -1.85 6.65 2.00
C LYS A 101 -1.35 7.73 2.97
N SER A 102 -2.26 8.35 3.76
CA SER A 102 -1.93 9.38 4.74
C SER A 102 -2.24 8.92 6.17
N LYS A 103 -1.22 8.85 7.03
CA LYS A 103 -1.36 8.48 8.44
C LYS A 103 -2.28 9.44 9.19
N ILE A 104 -2.22 10.73 8.86
CA ILE A 104 -3.11 11.75 9.47
C ILE A 104 -4.57 11.48 9.12
N LYS A 105 -4.87 11.16 7.86
CA LYS A 105 -6.26 10.88 7.44
C LYS A 105 -6.75 9.56 8.04
N SER A 106 -5.88 8.52 8.06
CA SER A 106 -6.20 7.22 8.68
C SER A 106 -6.48 7.36 10.17
N ASP A 107 -5.62 8.06 10.91
CA ASP A 107 -5.79 8.29 12.35
C ASP A 107 -7.07 9.10 12.65
N ARG A 108 -7.39 10.10 11.81
CA ARG A 108 -8.65 10.83 11.93
C ARG A 108 -9.85 9.91 11.78
N LEU A 109 -9.86 9.05 10.74
CA LEU A 109 -10.92 8.07 10.52
C LEU A 109 -11.07 7.13 11.72
N PHE A 110 -9.96 6.66 12.29
CA PHE A 110 -9.98 5.80 13.47
C PHE A 110 -10.56 6.51 14.69
N ILE A 111 -10.12 7.72 14.96
CA ILE A 111 -10.61 8.54 16.10
C ILE A 111 -12.12 8.79 15.95
N GLU A 112 -12.59 9.19 14.77
CA GLU A 112 -14.01 9.43 14.48
C GLU A 112 -14.89 8.18 14.68
N ASN A 113 -14.29 6.98 14.54
CA ASN A 113 -14.96 5.70 14.75
C ASN A 113 -14.67 5.07 16.13
N GLY A 114 -14.04 5.80 17.05
CA GLY A 114 -13.75 5.33 18.40
C GLY A 114 -12.64 4.25 18.46
N ILE A 115 -11.82 4.12 17.43
CA ILE A 115 -10.69 3.21 17.38
C ILE A 115 -9.48 3.90 18.02
N PRO A 116 -8.80 3.26 19.00
CA PRO A 116 -7.63 3.86 19.66
C PRO A 116 -6.49 4.15 18.68
N CYS A 117 -5.89 5.33 18.81
CA CYS A 117 -4.70 5.75 18.06
C CYS A 117 -3.62 6.26 19.01
N PRO A 118 -2.33 6.20 18.61
CA PRO A 118 -1.26 6.86 19.34
C PRO A 118 -1.52 8.36 19.44
N LYS A 119 -1.31 8.94 20.62
CA LYS A 119 -1.48 10.38 20.80
C LYS A 119 -0.39 11.16 20.10
N TYR A 120 -0.77 12.24 19.49
CA TYR A 120 0.17 13.19 18.88
C TYR A 120 0.87 14.04 19.96
N TYR A 121 2.10 14.47 19.67
CA TYR A 121 2.72 15.53 20.44
C TYR A 121 1.88 16.83 20.34
N PRO A 122 1.61 17.60 21.43
CA PRO A 122 2.18 17.41 22.78
C PRO A 122 1.34 16.52 23.72
N ASP A 123 0.19 15.97 23.31
CA ASP A 123 -0.76 15.29 24.20
C ASP A 123 -0.30 13.87 24.61
N GLY A 124 0.72 13.35 23.96
CA GLY A 124 1.35 12.07 24.28
C GLY A 124 2.49 12.21 25.30
N ARG A 125 3.27 11.12 25.46
CA ARG A 125 4.45 11.06 26.33
C ARG A 125 5.61 10.33 25.63
N LEU A 126 6.84 10.58 26.09
CA LEU A 126 8.02 9.84 25.67
C LEU A 126 7.92 8.34 26.04
N PRO A 127 8.47 7.47 25.18
CA PRO A 127 9.11 7.79 23.90
C PRO A 127 8.10 8.15 22.79
N TYR A 128 8.53 9.00 21.87
CA TYR A 128 7.78 9.30 20.65
C TYR A 128 8.38 8.62 19.42
N VAL A 129 7.64 8.60 18.34
CA VAL A 129 8.13 8.30 16.99
C VAL A 129 7.83 9.48 16.08
N MET A 130 8.84 9.96 15.34
CA MET A 130 8.68 10.91 14.24
C MET A 130 8.74 10.15 12.92
N LYS A 131 7.82 10.46 12.02
CA LYS A 131 7.72 9.80 10.71
C LYS A 131 6.98 10.70 9.72
N PRO A 132 7.22 10.56 8.40
CA PRO A 132 6.37 11.19 7.39
C PRO A 132 4.91 10.72 7.51
N SER A 133 3.95 11.65 7.35
CA SER A 133 2.52 11.28 7.28
C SER A 133 2.24 10.38 6.09
N ASP A 134 2.83 10.72 4.95
CA ASP A 134 2.68 9.99 3.69
C ASP A 134 3.91 9.11 3.42
N GLY A 135 3.75 8.06 2.62
CA GLY A 135 4.81 7.12 2.29
C GLY A 135 4.78 5.82 3.07
N SER A 136 5.56 4.86 2.59
CA SER A 136 5.63 3.47 3.05
C SER A 136 7.08 3.04 3.30
N GLY A 137 7.31 1.79 3.77
CA GLY A 137 8.63 1.19 3.88
C GLY A 137 9.51 1.80 4.95
N SER A 138 8.96 2.26 6.06
CA SER A 138 9.70 2.77 7.25
C SER A 138 10.69 3.90 6.99
N THR A 139 10.71 4.48 5.79
CA THR A 139 11.61 5.57 5.43
C THR A 139 11.33 6.80 6.29
N GLY A 140 12.38 7.33 6.93
CA GLY A 140 12.29 8.54 7.75
C GLY A 140 11.70 8.31 9.15
N VAL A 141 11.49 7.07 9.58
CA VAL A 141 11.04 6.75 10.93
C VAL A 141 12.18 6.94 11.93
N LYS A 142 11.95 7.72 12.99
CA LYS A 142 12.90 7.99 14.05
C LYS A 142 12.24 7.88 15.42
N LYS A 143 12.75 7.00 16.30
CA LYS A 143 12.37 6.96 17.72
C LYS A 143 13.03 8.10 18.46
N ILE A 144 12.28 8.73 19.36
CA ILE A 144 12.68 9.87 20.19
C ILE A 144 12.47 9.44 21.63
N SER A 145 13.56 9.31 22.38
CA SER A 145 13.53 8.74 23.74
C SER A 145 13.78 9.76 24.83
N THR A 146 14.36 10.93 24.51
CA THR A 146 14.68 11.98 25.49
C THR A 146 14.13 13.35 25.09
N GLU A 147 14.07 14.27 26.04
CA GLU A 147 13.65 15.66 25.80
C GLU A 147 14.62 16.43 24.86
N GLU A 148 15.91 16.11 24.93
CA GLU A 148 16.90 16.69 24.05
C GLU A 148 16.68 16.26 22.60
N GLU A 149 16.45 14.95 22.39
CA GLU A 149 16.11 14.40 21.07
C GLU A 149 14.80 14.97 20.53
N LEU A 150 13.80 15.17 21.42
CA LEU A 150 12.52 15.80 21.05
C LEU A 150 12.71 17.25 20.63
N SER A 151 13.51 18.01 21.37
CA SER A 151 13.83 19.39 21.03
C SER A 151 14.52 19.51 19.68
N GLU A 152 15.42 18.58 19.38
CA GLU A 152 16.11 18.51 18.08
C GLU A 152 15.15 18.11 16.95
N ALA A 153 14.32 17.09 17.20
CA ALA A 153 13.30 16.64 16.22
C ALA A 153 12.34 17.75 15.83
N LEU A 154 11.85 18.51 16.82
CA LEU A 154 10.95 19.64 16.59
C LEU A 154 11.58 20.76 15.75
N LYS A 155 12.90 20.98 15.86
CA LYS A 155 13.62 21.97 15.04
C LYS A 155 13.82 21.50 13.61
N ASN A 156 13.98 20.19 13.41
CA ASN A 156 14.31 19.59 12.10
C ASN A 156 13.11 18.94 11.42
N LYS A 157 11.92 19.01 12.05
CA LYS A 157 10.68 18.45 11.53
C LYS A 157 10.35 19.04 10.16
N ALA A 158 10.22 18.18 9.15
CA ALA A 158 9.76 18.58 7.83
C ALA A 158 8.25 18.87 7.82
N GLU A 159 7.80 19.60 6.82
CA GLU A 159 6.37 19.75 6.55
C GLU A 159 5.80 18.37 6.18
N GLY A 160 4.71 17.98 6.83
CA GLY A 160 4.10 16.65 6.66
C GLY A 160 4.62 15.57 7.61
N ASP A 161 5.69 15.79 8.36
CA ASP A 161 6.07 14.85 9.43
C ASP A 161 5.09 14.92 10.60
N ILE A 162 4.88 13.77 11.23
CA ILE A 162 4.10 13.62 12.45
C ILE A 162 4.98 13.13 13.59
N ILE A 163 4.63 13.52 14.82
CA ILE A 163 5.24 13.01 16.05
C ILE A 163 4.13 12.42 16.90
N GLN A 164 4.23 11.13 17.19
CA GLN A 164 3.23 10.36 17.94
C GLN A 164 3.89 9.54 19.05
N GLU A 165 3.11 9.13 20.07
CA GLU A 165 3.57 8.15 21.06
C GLU A 165 4.13 6.91 20.37
N TYR A 166 5.29 6.44 20.82
CA TYR A 166 5.81 5.14 20.42
C TYR A 166 5.14 4.05 21.25
N LEU A 167 4.37 3.21 20.59
CA LEU A 167 3.72 2.08 21.23
C LEU A 167 4.65 0.86 21.18
N GLU A 168 4.98 0.30 22.34
CA GLU A 168 5.76 -0.92 22.45
C GLU A 168 4.83 -2.13 22.42
N GLY A 169 5.25 -3.17 21.72
CA GLY A 169 4.52 -4.42 21.62
C GLY A 169 4.67 -5.08 20.26
N PRO A 170 4.09 -6.27 20.10
CA PRO A 170 4.05 -6.96 18.82
C PRO A 170 3.15 -6.21 17.84
N SER A 171 3.51 -6.27 16.55
CA SER A 171 2.71 -5.70 15.47
C SER A 171 1.88 -6.79 14.80
N TYR A 172 0.57 -6.55 14.69
CA TYR A 172 -0.33 -7.47 14.00
C TYR A 172 -0.98 -6.80 12.80
N SER A 173 -1.32 -7.60 11.78
CA SER A 173 -2.20 -7.18 10.71
C SER A 173 -3.36 -8.16 10.53
N ILE A 174 -4.43 -7.69 9.94
CA ILE A 174 -5.62 -8.49 9.61
C ILE A 174 -5.82 -8.39 8.11
N GLU A 175 -5.79 -9.55 7.44
CA GLU A 175 -6.03 -9.63 6.01
C GLU A 175 -7.55 -9.64 5.75
N VAL A 176 -8.03 -8.61 5.08
CA VAL A 176 -9.44 -8.41 4.76
C VAL A 176 -9.60 -8.18 3.27
N ILE A 177 -10.59 -8.84 2.67
CA ILE A 177 -11.00 -8.58 1.28
C ILE A 177 -12.51 -8.41 1.21
N GLY A 178 -12.96 -7.58 0.29
CA GLY A 178 -14.39 -7.40 0.10
C GLY A 178 -14.76 -6.24 -0.80
N ILE A 179 -16.05 -6.05 -0.86
CA ILE A 179 -16.70 -4.89 -1.47
C ILE A 179 -17.61 -4.26 -0.42
N PRO A 180 -18.06 -3.01 -0.60
CA PRO A 180 -18.96 -2.36 0.36
C PRO A 180 -20.13 -3.25 0.80
N GLY A 181 -20.24 -3.46 2.12
CA GLY A 181 -21.27 -4.31 2.73
C GLY A 181 -20.99 -5.83 2.74
N ASN A 182 -19.88 -6.28 2.14
CA ASN A 182 -19.54 -7.71 2.12
C ASN A 182 -18.03 -7.90 2.25
N TYR A 183 -17.52 -7.85 3.48
CA TYR A 183 -16.10 -8.04 3.81
C TYR A 183 -15.88 -9.40 4.45
N ARG A 184 -14.73 -10.01 4.17
CA ARG A 184 -14.27 -11.27 4.77
C ARG A 184 -12.86 -11.09 5.33
N THR A 185 -12.69 -11.48 6.58
CA THR A 185 -11.38 -11.61 7.23
C THR A 185 -10.82 -12.99 6.93
N TYR A 186 -9.56 -13.06 6.50
CA TYR A 186 -8.91 -14.33 6.16
C TYR A 186 -8.03 -14.82 7.28
N THR A 187 -7.13 -14.00 7.76
CA THR A 187 -6.15 -14.40 8.77
C THR A 187 -5.65 -13.20 9.55
N ILE A 188 -5.09 -13.49 10.71
CA ILE A 188 -4.31 -12.53 11.49
C ILE A 188 -2.85 -12.92 11.35
N THR A 189 -2.00 -11.94 11.13
CA THR A 189 -0.56 -12.12 11.00
C THR A 189 0.18 -11.29 12.04
N GLU A 190 1.34 -11.78 12.48
CA GLU A 190 2.30 -10.99 13.26
C GLU A 190 3.43 -10.54 12.35
N VAL A 191 3.69 -9.24 12.35
CA VAL A 191 4.70 -8.59 11.53
C VAL A 191 5.95 -8.34 12.38
N HIS A 192 7.03 -9.04 12.08
CA HIS A 192 8.30 -8.89 12.76
C HIS A 192 9.16 -7.86 12.04
N VAL A 193 9.60 -6.85 12.77
CA VAL A 193 10.44 -5.78 12.24
C VAL A 193 11.83 -5.81 12.89
N ASP A 194 12.82 -5.39 12.13
CA ASP A 194 14.19 -5.24 12.62
C ASP A 194 14.39 -3.89 13.34
N LYS A 195 15.64 -3.56 13.67
CA LYS A 195 16.00 -2.29 14.35
C LYS A 195 15.78 -1.05 13.49
N GLY A 196 15.65 -1.22 12.17
CA GLY A 196 15.31 -0.16 11.21
C GLY A 196 13.80 -0.03 10.97
N TYR A 197 13.01 -0.86 11.64
CA TYR A 197 11.56 -1.02 11.43
C TYR A 197 11.19 -1.64 10.07
N ASP A 198 12.15 -2.28 9.38
CA ASP A 198 11.88 -3.02 8.17
C ASP A 198 11.32 -4.41 8.49
N CYS A 199 10.24 -4.80 7.82
CA CYS A 199 9.64 -6.12 7.97
C CYS A 199 10.60 -7.18 7.41
N TYR A 200 11.01 -8.13 8.24
CA TYR A 200 11.87 -9.25 7.82
C TYR A 200 11.17 -10.61 7.89
N MET A 201 10.05 -10.71 8.61
CA MET A 201 9.30 -11.96 8.72
C MET A 201 7.82 -11.68 9.03
N ILE A 202 6.94 -12.51 8.48
CA ILE A 202 5.52 -12.54 8.82
C ILE A 202 5.17 -13.94 9.29
N THR A 203 4.51 -14.04 10.45
CA THR A 203 4.00 -15.30 11.01
C THR A 203 2.49 -15.35 10.83
N SER A 204 1.98 -16.48 10.33
CA SER A 204 0.54 -16.72 10.15
C SER A 204 0.22 -18.21 10.22
N PRO A 205 -0.92 -18.61 10.79
CA PRO A 205 -1.82 -17.81 11.62
C PRO A 205 -1.20 -17.55 13.00
N VAL A 206 -1.66 -16.52 13.68
CA VAL A 206 -1.30 -16.24 15.09
C VAL A 206 -2.56 -16.07 15.93
N GLU A 207 -2.46 -16.42 17.22
CA GLU A 207 -3.47 -16.10 18.21
C GLU A 207 -3.15 -14.75 18.84
N LEU A 208 -4.17 -13.90 18.94
CA LEU A 208 -4.00 -12.63 19.65
C LEU A 208 -3.91 -12.88 21.15
N PRO A 209 -3.05 -12.14 21.88
CA PRO A 209 -3.04 -12.20 23.34
C PRO A 209 -4.41 -11.78 23.90
N GLU A 210 -4.81 -12.42 25.02
CA GLU A 210 -6.03 -12.08 25.76
C GLU A 210 -6.01 -10.65 26.34
#